data_9b40c14248ae529edf5f81453f172ade
#
_entry.id   9b40c14248ae529edf5f81453f172ade
#
_cell.length_a   1.000
_cell.length_b   1.000
_cell.length_c   1.000
_cell.angle_alpha   90.00
_cell.angle_beta   90.00
_cell.angle_gamma   90.00
#
_symmetry.space_group_name_H-M   'P 1'
#
loop_
_entity.id
_entity.type
_entity.pdbx_description
1 polymer ?
#
loop_
_entity_poly.entity_id
_entity_poly.type
_entity_poly.pdbx_seq_one_letter_code
_entity_poly.pdbx_strand_id
1 'polypeptide(L)'
;AESSSIGIVDKIFTRVGASDNISRGESTFMVEMIETSSIMNNLTDRSLVLMDEIGRGTSTYDGISIAWSIVEYLHNQKAIRPKTLFATHYHELNQLEQKLDRVKNYNVSVEEINNEIIFLRKLVAGGSKHSFGINVAQIAGMPNKILIRAYEILKKLEKNKIREKLDQKVLDSSNQLDLNYNDPDFDKVKKALDEIDINNINPVQALVKLNEVIEIINTLKGK
;
A
#
# COMPACT_ATOMS: atom_id res chain seq x y z
N ALA A 1 20.48 22.82 7.18
CA ALA A 1 20.59 22.52 8.63
C ALA A 1 21.70 23.38 9.22
N GLU A 2 21.49 23.93 10.42
CA GLU A 2 22.50 24.71 11.14
C GLU A 2 23.62 23.79 11.68
N SER A 3 23.31 22.54 11.95
CA SER A 3 24.24 21.51 12.37
C SER A 3 23.80 20.13 11.91
N SER A 4 24.72 19.21 11.79
CA SER A 4 24.43 17.81 11.53
C SER A 4 25.39 16.90 12.29
N SER A 5 24.88 15.74 12.73
CA SER A 5 25.70 14.68 13.34
C SER A 5 25.34 13.36 12.66
N ILE A 6 26.29 12.81 11.93
CA ILE A 6 26.12 11.59 11.14
C ILE A 6 27.14 10.57 11.61
N GLY A 7 26.67 9.37 11.99
CA GLY A 7 27.57 8.25 12.33
C GLY A 7 28.36 7.77 11.13
N ILE A 8 29.52 7.19 11.38
CA ILE A 8 30.37 6.61 10.32
C ILE A 8 29.63 5.44 9.66
N VAL A 9 29.49 5.50 8.34
CA VAL A 9 28.91 4.46 7.50
C VAL A 9 30.00 3.86 6.61
N ASP A 10 29.83 2.60 6.22
CA ASP A 10 30.80 1.90 5.36
C ASP A 10 30.42 2.00 3.88
N LYS A 11 29.12 2.15 3.58
CA LYS A 11 28.60 2.32 2.23
C LYS A 11 27.49 3.35 2.21
N ILE A 12 27.41 4.11 1.13
CA ILE A 12 26.31 5.01 0.83
C ILE A 12 25.71 4.55 -0.49
N PHE A 13 24.45 4.18 -0.45
CA PHE A 13 23.67 3.83 -1.62
C PHE A 13 22.65 4.92 -1.91
N THR A 14 22.58 5.32 -3.17
CA THR A 14 21.63 6.33 -3.61
C THR A 14 20.83 5.81 -4.80
N ARG A 15 19.53 5.95 -4.74
CA ARG A 15 18.62 5.82 -5.88
C ARG A 15 17.75 7.07 -5.90
N VAL A 16 18.19 8.07 -6.65
CA VAL A 16 17.57 9.40 -6.75
C VAL A 16 17.42 9.77 -8.21
N GLY A 17 16.20 10.11 -8.61
CA GLY A 17 15.86 10.52 -9.97
C GLY A 17 15.81 9.38 -10.99
N ALA A 18 15.23 9.66 -12.17
CA ALA A 18 15.26 8.77 -13.32
C ALA A 18 16.44 9.16 -14.21
N SER A 19 17.42 8.29 -14.36
CA SER A 19 18.39 8.42 -15.46
C SER A 19 17.78 7.78 -16.70
N ASP A 20 17.26 8.60 -17.61
CA ASP A 20 16.79 8.13 -18.91
C ASP A 20 17.99 7.68 -19.74
N ASN A 21 18.29 6.40 -19.68
CA ASN A 21 19.31 5.81 -20.56
C ASN A 21 18.65 5.31 -21.86
N ILE A 22 18.11 6.24 -22.63
CA ILE A 22 17.41 5.99 -23.90
C ILE A 22 18.29 5.22 -24.90
N SER A 23 19.61 5.30 -24.75
CA SER A 23 20.57 4.67 -25.68
C SER A 23 20.56 3.15 -25.67
N ARG A 24 20.04 2.49 -24.61
CA ARG A 24 19.97 1.03 -24.49
C ARG A 24 18.57 0.44 -24.70
N GLY A 25 17.54 1.28 -24.96
CA GLY A 25 16.17 0.81 -25.14
C GLY A 25 15.56 0.17 -23.90
N GLU A 26 16.17 0.33 -22.73
CA GLU A 26 15.64 -0.19 -21.48
C GLU A 26 14.57 0.76 -20.93
N SER A 27 13.51 0.21 -20.38
CA SER A 27 12.50 0.99 -19.66
C SER A 27 13.15 1.66 -18.43
N THR A 28 12.83 2.94 -18.19
CA THR A 28 13.29 3.68 -16.99
C THR A 28 12.94 2.92 -15.70
N PHE A 29 11.82 2.23 -15.68
CA PHE A 29 11.41 1.37 -14.56
C PHE A 29 12.32 0.14 -14.40
N MET A 30 12.76 -0.47 -15.51
CA MET A 30 13.71 -1.61 -15.45
C MET A 30 15.05 -1.17 -14.86
N VAL A 31 15.58 -0.02 -15.29
CA VAL A 31 16.82 0.53 -14.73
C VAL A 31 16.66 0.80 -13.23
N GLU A 32 15.54 1.38 -12.82
CA GLU A 32 15.21 1.61 -11.41
C GLU A 32 15.24 0.30 -10.62
N MET A 33 14.62 -0.76 -11.13
CA MET A 33 14.57 -2.07 -10.45
C MET A 33 15.95 -2.74 -10.39
N ILE A 34 16.78 -2.62 -11.43
CA ILE A 34 18.16 -3.14 -11.44
C ILE A 34 19.00 -2.44 -10.37
N GLU A 35 18.94 -1.10 -10.31
CA GLU A 35 19.67 -0.33 -9.30
C GLU A 35 19.19 -0.64 -7.88
N THR A 36 17.86 -0.69 -7.67
CA THR A 36 17.25 -1.04 -6.38
C THR A 36 17.65 -2.46 -5.95
N SER A 37 17.61 -3.42 -6.87
CA SER A 37 18.05 -4.80 -6.62
C SER A 37 19.53 -4.86 -6.24
N SER A 38 20.38 -4.11 -6.95
CA SER A 38 21.80 -4.01 -6.61
C SER A 38 22.02 -3.47 -5.20
N ILE A 39 21.27 -2.44 -4.79
CA ILE A 39 21.33 -1.91 -3.43
C ILE A 39 20.90 -2.98 -2.43
N MET A 40 19.74 -3.60 -2.61
CA MET A 40 19.21 -4.61 -1.67
C MET A 40 20.17 -5.79 -1.45
N ASN A 41 20.89 -6.22 -2.50
CA ASN A 41 21.81 -7.35 -2.44
C ASN A 41 23.19 -7.00 -1.84
N ASN A 42 23.51 -5.71 -1.68
CA ASN A 42 24.83 -5.24 -1.20
C ASN A 42 24.79 -4.49 0.12
N LEU A 43 23.66 -4.52 0.82
CA LEU A 43 23.48 -3.86 2.12
C LEU A 43 24.40 -4.44 3.19
N THR A 44 24.81 -3.56 4.11
CA THR A 44 25.47 -3.92 5.37
C THR A 44 24.70 -3.30 6.54
N ASP A 45 25.03 -3.68 7.77
CA ASP A 45 24.44 -3.11 8.99
C ASP A 45 24.77 -1.62 9.19
N ARG A 46 25.83 -1.14 8.52
CA ARG A 46 26.33 0.25 8.60
C ARG A 46 26.10 1.05 7.32
N SER A 47 25.31 0.55 6.37
CA SER A 47 24.97 1.27 5.15
C SER A 47 24.04 2.46 5.43
N LEU A 48 24.22 3.54 4.67
CA LEU A 48 23.25 4.61 4.51
C LEU A 48 22.58 4.47 3.15
N VAL A 49 21.27 4.40 3.15
CA VAL A 49 20.45 4.23 1.92
C VAL A 49 19.59 5.45 1.71
N LEU A 50 19.67 6.05 0.53
CA LEU A 50 18.86 7.18 0.10
C LEU A 50 18.03 6.74 -1.10
N MET A 51 16.72 6.64 -0.92
CA MET A 51 15.77 6.27 -1.97
C MET A 51 14.78 7.39 -2.21
N ASP A 52 14.55 7.71 -3.48
CA ASP A 52 13.65 8.76 -3.90
C ASP A 52 12.70 8.26 -4.98
N GLU A 53 11.41 8.34 -4.70
CA GLU A 53 10.29 8.04 -5.60
C GLU A 53 10.34 6.64 -6.26
N ILE A 54 10.70 5.61 -5.51
CA ILE A 54 10.68 4.23 -5.99
C ILE A 54 9.26 3.81 -6.40
N GLY A 55 9.14 3.19 -7.58
CA GLY A 55 7.87 2.68 -8.11
C GLY A 55 7.10 3.70 -8.96
N ARG A 56 7.65 4.90 -9.22
CA ARG A 56 6.97 5.93 -10.03
C ARG A 56 6.83 5.54 -11.51
N GLY A 57 7.70 4.68 -12.02
CA GLY A 57 7.77 4.29 -13.44
C GLY A 57 6.78 3.19 -13.86
N THR A 58 5.87 2.75 -12.99
CA THR A 58 4.89 1.69 -13.27
C THR A 58 3.48 2.08 -12.84
N SER A 59 2.53 1.14 -12.84
CA SER A 59 1.18 1.38 -12.34
C SER A 59 1.19 1.77 -10.86
N THR A 60 0.22 2.58 -10.43
CA THR A 60 0.17 3.09 -9.05
C THR A 60 0.19 1.96 -8.01
N TYR A 61 -0.61 0.90 -8.22
CA TYR A 61 -0.68 -0.21 -7.27
C TYR A 61 0.59 -1.05 -7.24
N ASP A 62 1.22 -1.32 -8.39
CA ASP A 62 2.50 -2.02 -8.44
C ASP A 62 3.59 -1.20 -7.75
N GLY A 63 3.65 0.10 -8.04
CA GLY A 63 4.59 1.03 -7.43
C GLY A 63 4.47 1.08 -5.90
N ILE A 64 3.26 1.24 -5.38
CA ILE A 64 2.98 1.21 -3.93
C ILE A 64 3.41 -0.14 -3.34
N SER A 65 3.06 -1.25 -3.98
CA SER A 65 3.36 -2.59 -3.48
C SER A 65 4.87 -2.84 -3.37
N ILE A 66 5.63 -2.42 -4.38
CA ILE A 66 7.08 -2.53 -4.39
C ILE A 66 7.71 -1.63 -3.32
N ALA A 67 7.32 -0.35 -3.26
CA ALA A 67 7.84 0.59 -2.29
C ALA A 67 7.56 0.14 -0.84
N TRP A 68 6.36 -0.32 -0.57
CA TRP A 68 5.96 -0.88 0.72
C TRP A 68 6.81 -2.08 1.11
N SER A 69 6.95 -3.06 0.20
CA SER A 69 7.73 -4.28 0.44
C SER A 69 9.21 -3.99 0.70
N ILE A 70 9.79 -2.99 0.02
CA ILE A 70 11.16 -2.55 0.25
C ILE A 70 11.33 -1.98 1.67
N VAL A 71 10.40 -1.13 2.13
CA VAL A 71 10.48 -0.56 3.49
C VAL A 71 10.34 -1.66 4.54
N GLU A 72 9.41 -2.60 4.37
CA GLU A 72 9.28 -3.77 5.26
C GLU A 72 10.54 -4.64 5.25
N TYR A 73 11.10 -4.91 4.08
CA TYR A 73 12.33 -5.68 3.94
C TYR A 73 13.48 -5.02 4.71
N LEU A 74 13.73 -3.72 4.51
CA LEU A 74 14.77 -2.95 5.21
C LEU A 74 14.57 -2.93 6.73
N HIS A 75 13.31 -2.87 7.17
CA HIS A 75 12.97 -2.88 8.59
C HIS A 75 13.15 -4.27 9.22
N ASN A 76 12.68 -5.33 8.55
CA ASN A 76 12.58 -6.68 9.14
C ASN A 76 13.90 -7.46 9.15
N GLN A 77 14.94 -6.97 8.48
CA GLN A 77 16.25 -7.58 8.55
C GLN A 77 16.81 -7.55 9.97
N LYS A 78 17.12 -8.72 10.54
CA LYS A 78 17.61 -8.83 11.91
C LYS A 78 19.11 -8.51 12.03
N ALA A 79 19.90 -8.95 11.05
CA ALA A 79 21.35 -8.79 11.03
C ALA A 79 21.79 -7.49 10.35
N ILE A 80 21.03 -7.00 9.37
CA ILE A 80 21.35 -5.83 8.56
C ILE A 80 20.32 -4.75 8.85
N ARG A 81 20.76 -3.65 9.47
CA ARG A 81 19.87 -2.54 9.87
C ARG A 81 20.37 -1.21 9.28
N PRO A 82 20.32 -1.05 7.96
CA PRO A 82 20.81 0.14 7.31
C PRO A 82 20.01 1.36 7.74
N LYS A 83 20.67 2.52 7.83
CA LYS A 83 19.98 3.79 7.99
C LYS A 83 19.40 4.19 6.66
N THR A 84 18.10 4.43 6.61
CA THR A 84 17.42 4.70 5.34
C THR A 84 16.63 6.00 5.40
N LEU A 85 16.79 6.84 4.38
CA LEU A 85 15.91 7.94 4.04
C LEU A 85 15.13 7.54 2.78
N PHE A 86 13.82 7.48 2.88
CA PHE A 86 12.93 7.05 1.82
C PHE A 86 11.94 8.16 1.50
N ALA A 87 12.17 8.89 0.41
CA ALA A 87 11.24 9.90 -0.07
C ALA A 87 10.22 9.27 -1.02
N THR A 88 8.94 9.61 -0.86
CA THR A 88 7.86 9.08 -1.68
C THR A 88 6.66 10.01 -1.68
N HIS A 89 5.87 9.93 -2.75
CA HIS A 89 4.56 10.57 -2.85
C HIS A 89 3.39 9.63 -2.48
N TYR A 90 3.70 8.38 -2.12
CA TYR A 90 2.68 7.40 -1.73
C TYR A 90 2.21 7.62 -0.30
N HIS A 91 1.05 8.24 -0.12
CA HIS A 91 0.46 8.50 1.20
C HIS A 91 0.13 7.21 1.97
N GLU A 92 -0.07 6.11 1.26
CA GLU A 92 -0.34 4.80 1.82
C GLU A 92 0.78 4.33 2.75
N LEU A 93 2.03 4.67 2.44
CA LEU A 93 3.20 4.32 3.26
C LEU A 93 3.21 5.00 4.64
N ASN A 94 2.42 6.06 4.85
CA ASN A 94 2.28 6.69 6.17
C ASN A 94 1.83 5.70 7.25
N GLN A 95 1.11 4.64 6.89
CA GLN A 95 0.64 3.62 7.83
C GLN A 95 1.78 2.77 8.40
N LEU A 96 2.95 2.75 7.75
CA LEU A 96 4.08 1.93 8.20
C LEU A 96 4.65 2.39 9.54
N GLU A 97 4.56 3.67 9.88
CA GLU A 97 4.99 4.16 11.20
C GLU A 97 4.21 3.52 12.36
N GLN A 98 2.93 3.14 12.12
CA GLN A 98 2.10 2.49 13.15
C GLN A 98 2.37 0.98 13.25
N LYS A 99 2.94 0.39 12.20
CA LYS A 99 3.17 -1.06 12.10
C LYS A 99 4.62 -1.45 12.40
N LEU A 100 5.55 -0.53 12.15
CA LEU A 100 6.99 -0.77 12.17
C LEU A 100 7.66 0.22 13.13
N ASP A 101 8.14 -0.26 14.25
CA ASP A 101 8.66 0.53 15.40
C ASP A 101 9.84 1.45 15.05
N ARG A 102 10.65 1.09 14.03
CA ARG A 102 11.82 1.85 13.57
C ARG A 102 11.53 2.76 12.39
N VAL A 103 10.29 2.84 11.92
CA VAL A 103 9.88 3.76 10.85
C VAL A 103 9.34 5.04 11.46
N LYS A 104 9.75 6.18 10.90
CA LYS A 104 9.27 7.51 11.28
C LYS A 104 8.90 8.30 10.03
N ASN A 105 7.73 8.90 10.07
CA ASN A 105 7.25 9.74 8.99
C ASN A 105 7.64 11.20 9.21
N TYR A 106 8.02 11.83 8.12
CA TYR A 106 8.26 13.26 8.05
C TYR A 106 7.63 13.80 6.77
N ASN A 107 7.26 15.06 6.78
CA ASN A 107 6.81 15.75 5.58
C ASN A 107 7.43 17.13 5.48
N VAL A 108 7.46 17.67 4.26
CA VAL A 108 7.84 19.05 4.01
C VAL A 108 6.65 19.94 4.33
N SER A 109 6.81 20.86 5.28
CA SER A 109 5.72 21.73 5.71
C SER A 109 5.30 22.70 4.61
N VAL A 110 3.99 22.87 4.52
CA VAL A 110 3.31 23.77 3.59
C VAL A 110 2.37 24.64 4.41
N GLU A 111 2.33 25.90 4.12
CA GLU A 111 1.42 26.88 4.74
C GLU A 111 0.47 27.42 3.68
N GLU A 112 -0.80 27.52 4.02
CA GLU A 112 -1.81 28.11 3.15
C GLU A 112 -2.14 29.50 3.67
N ILE A 113 -1.79 30.53 2.89
CA ILE A 113 -2.07 31.93 3.20
C ILE A 113 -2.88 32.53 2.04
N ASN A 114 -4.07 33.04 2.33
CA ASN A 114 -4.96 33.66 1.33
C ASN A 114 -5.25 32.77 0.10
N ASN A 115 -5.45 31.46 0.30
CA ASN A 115 -5.65 30.48 -0.78
C ASN A 115 -4.40 30.25 -1.67
N GLU A 116 -3.24 30.77 -1.25
CA GLU A 116 -1.95 30.48 -1.89
C GLU A 116 -1.14 29.52 -1.03
N ILE A 117 -0.49 28.56 -1.68
CA ILE A 117 0.33 27.55 -1.02
C ILE A 117 1.78 28.01 -0.99
N ILE A 118 2.34 28.13 0.21
CA ILE A 118 3.74 28.48 0.45
C ILE A 118 4.49 27.26 0.97
N PHE A 119 5.48 26.80 0.21
CA PHE A 119 6.38 25.72 0.62
C PHE A 119 7.44 26.26 1.57
N LEU A 120 7.33 25.96 2.86
CA LEU A 120 8.27 26.44 3.87
C LEU A 120 9.64 25.73 3.82
N ARG A 121 9.76 24.64 3.08
CA ARG A 121 10.98 23.82 2.94
C ARG A 121 11.55 23.36 4.29
N LYS A 122 10.70 23.18 5.27
CA LYS A 122 11.03 22.65 6.60
C LYS A 122 10.50 21.24 6.73
N LEU A 123 11.33 20.34 7.22
CA LEU A 123 10.94 18.96 7.53
C LEU A 123 10.28 18.94 8.91
N VAL A 124 9.07 18.43 8.99
CA VAL A 124 8.29 18.30 10.23
C VAL A 124 7.87 16.84 10.42
N ALA A 125 7.74 16.40 11.68
CA ALA A 125 7.31 15.06 12.01
C ALA A 125 5.87 14.80 11.58
N GLY A 126 5.60 13.58 11.16
CA GLY A 126 4.30 13.10 10.69
C GLY A 126 4.20 13.01 9.17
N GLY A 127 3.24 12.20 8.69
CA GLY A 127 2.98 12.02 7.27
C GLY A 127 2.11 13.13 6.69
N SER A 128 2.31 13.47 5.42
CA SER A 128 1.40 14.38 4.70
C SER A 128 0.05 13.72 4.47
N LYS A 129 -1.03 14.46 4.71
CA LYS A 129 -2.41 14.00 4.48
C LYS A 129 -2.99 14.49 3.15
N HIS A 130 -2.37 15.48 2.54
CA HIS A 130 -2.89 16.17 1.37
C HIS A 130 -1.84 16.21 0.26
N SER A 131 -2.33 16.15 -0.98
CA SER A 131 -1.53 16.40 -2.18
C SER A 131 -1.78 17.84 -2.65
N PHE A 132 -0.73 18.53 -3.02
CA PHE A 132 -0.77 19.90 -3.49
C PHE A 132 -0.52 20.03 -5.00
N GLY A 133 -0.64 18.94 -5.76
CA GLY A 133 -0.32 18.90 -7.19
C GLY A 133 -1.07 19.94 -8.02
N ILE A 134 -2.38 20.13 -7.79
CA ILE A 134 -3.18 21.14 -8.52
C ILE A 134 -2.75 22.54 -8.12
N ASN A 135 -2.40 22.77 -6.85
CA ASN A 135 -1.89 24.07 -6.39
C ASN A 135 -0.53 24.40 -7.03
N VAL A 136 0.35 23.41 -7.16
CA VAL A 136 1.62 23.59 -7.88
C VAL A 136 1.38 23.91 -9.36
N ALA A 137 0.42 23.25 -10.01
CA ALA A 137 0.04 23.58 -11.38
C ALA A 137 -0.49 25.01 -11.52
N GLN A 138 -1.24 25.50 -10.52
CA GLN A 138 -1.71 26.88 -10.47
C GLN A 138 -0.54 27.87 -10.36
N ILE A 139 0.40 27.62 -9.46
CA ILE A 139 1.61 28.45 -9.28
C ILE A 139 2.45 28.45 -10.56
N ALA A 140 2.49 27.32 -11.28
CA ALA A 140 3.19 27.21 -12.57
C ALA A 140 2.47 27.91 -13.74
N GLY A 141 1.32 28.56 -13.50
CA GLY A 141 0.58 29.31 -14.53
C GLY A 141 -0.32 28.47 -15.41
N MET A 142 -0.74 27.28 -14.97
CA MET A 142 -1.71 26.45 -15.71
C MET A 142 -3.03 27.22 -15.95
N PRO A 143 -3.63 27.14 -17.15
CA PRO A 143 -4.88 27.83 -17.45
C PRO A 143 -6.01 27.46 -16.48
N ASN A 144 -6.75 28.45 -15.98
CA ASN A 144 -7.81 28.28 -14.98
C ASN A 144 -8.87 27.24 -15.37
N LYS A 145 -9.22 27.12 -16.65
CA LYS A 145 -10.18 26.09 -17.10
C LYS A 145 -9.71 24.67 -16.82
N ILE A 146 -8.41 24.42 -16.93
CA ILE A 146 -7.80 23.10 -16.62
C ILE A 146 -7.82 22.88 -15.11
N LEU A 147 -7.47 23.89 -14.31
CA LEU A 147 -7.44 23.79 -12.85
C LEU A 147 -8.84 23.50 -12.27
N ILE A 148 -9.87 24.23 -12.72
CA ILE A 148 -11.25 24.01 -12.30
C ILE A 148 -11.65 22.55 -12.60
N ARG A 149 -11.37 22.09 -13.83
CA ARG A 149 -11.69 20.71 -14.20
C ARG A 149 -10.93 19.66 -13.41
N ALA A 150 -9.65 19.92 -13.10
CA ALA A 150 -8.83 19.05 -12.27
C ALA A 150 -9.40 18.92 -10.85
N TYR A 151 -9.83 20.02 -10.22
CA TYR A 151 -10.49 19.98 -8.92
C TYR A 151 -11.81 19.20 -8.94
N GLU A 152 -12.62 19.34 -9.99
CA GLU A 152 -13.86 18.57 -10.13
C GLU A 152 -13.58 17.06 -10.22
N ILE A 153 -12.55 16.67 -10.98
CA ILE A 153 -12.14 15.28 -11.13
C ILE A 153 -11.60 14.74 -9.81
N LEU A 154 -10.70 15.48 -9.15
CA LEU A 154 -10.14 15.10 -7.86
C LEU A 154 -11.26 14.81 -6.84
N LYS A 155 -12.23 15.73 -6.72
CA LYS A 155 -13.37 15.56 -5.82
C LYS A 155 -14.20 14.31 -6.10
N LYS A 156 -14.33 13.91 -7.37
CA LYS A 156 -15.02 12.67 -7.76
C LYS A 156 -14.22 11.44 -7.37
N LEU A 157 -12.90 11.45 -7.62
CA LEU A 157 -12.01 10.33 -7.29
C LEU A 157 -11.92 10.11 -5.77
N GLU A 158 -11.82 11.18 -4.99
CA GLU A 158 -11.82 11.10 -3.52
C GLU A 158 -13.13 10.54 -2.97
N LYS A 159 -14.28 10.97 -3.52
CA LYS A 159 -15.59 10.42 -3.14
C LYS A 159 -15.72 8.93 -3.44
N ASN A 160 -15.19 8.47 -4.57
CA ASN A 160 -15.20 7.04 -4.92
C ASN A 160 -14.30 6.24 -3.97
N LYS A 161 -13.09 6.75 -3.67
CA LYS A 161 -12.17 6.13 -2.69
C LYS A 161 -12.79 6.01 -1.28
N ILE A 162 -13.60 6.99 -0.88
CA ILE A 162 -14.35 6.96 0.38
C ILE A 162 -15.47 5.92 0.32
N ARG A 163 -16.22 5.82 -0.78
CA ARG A 163 -17.26 4.79 -0.98
C ARG A 163 -16.68 3.38 -0.95
N GLU A 164 -15.63 3.12 -1.71
CA GLU A 164 -14.93 1.82 -1.70
C GLU A 164 -14.43 1.43 -0.30
N LYS A 165 -13.90 2.38 0.47
CA LYS A 165 -13.49 2.14 1.87
C LYS A 165 -14.68 1.87 2.80
N LEU A 166 -15.82 2.52 2.57
CA LEU A 166 -17.05 2.27 3.33
C LEU A 166 -17.65 0.91 2.98
N ASP A 167 -17.68 0.57 1.68
CA ASP A 167 -18.14 -0.74 1.21
C ASP A 167 -17.22 -1.87 1.71
N GLN A 168 -15.90 -1.69 1.68
CA GLN A 168 -14.96 -2.63 2.29
C GLN A 168 -15.15 -2.75 3.80
N LYS A 169 -15.36 -1.64 4.51
CA LYS A 169 -15.59 -1.66 5.96
C LYS A 169 -16.92 -2.30 6.32
N VAL A 170 -17.93 -2.19 5.45
CA VAL A 170 -19.22 -2.90 5.58
C VAL A 170 -19.01 -4.39 5.27
N LEU A 171 -18.22 -4.74 4.28
CA LEU A 171 -17.86 -6.13 3.98
C LEU A 171 -16.95 -6.74 5.07
N ASP A 172 -15.99 -6.00 5.60
CA ASP A 172 -15.15 -6.44 6.72
C ASP A 172 -15.95 -6.56 8.02
N SER A 173 -16.91 -5.66 8.27
CA SER A 173 -17.84 -5.79 9.39
C SER A 173 -18.87 -6.89 9.18
N SER A 174 -19.18 -7.28 7.96
CA SER A 174 -20.00 -8.46 7.66
C SER A 174 -19.19 -9.77 7.71
N ASN A 175 -17.85 -9.69 7.52
CA ASN A 175 -16.93 -10.81 7.73
C ASN A 175 -16.45 -10.95 9.19
N GLN A 176 -16.67 -9.95 10.04
CA GLN A 176 -16.62 -10.01 11.51
C GLN A 176 -18.01 -10.20 12.13
N LEU A 177 -18.95 -10.76 11.40
CA LEU A 177 -20.01 -11.49 12.06
C LEU A 177 -19.34 -12.65 12.77
N ASP A 178 -19.23 -12.49 14.08
CA ASP A 178 -18.91 -13.57 15.00
C ASP A 178 -19.56 -14.85 14.47
N LEU A 179 -18.74 -15.82 14.05
CA LEU A 179 -19.19 -17.19 13.77
C LEU A 179 -19.68 -17.91 15.04
N ASN A 180 -20.04 -17.16 16.05
CA ASN A 180 -20.81 -17.56 17.22
C ASN A 180 -22.33 -17.30 17.03
N TYR A 181 -22.80 -17.08 15.81
CA TYR A 181 -24.23 -17.27 15.53
C TYR A 181 -24.42 -18.79 15.48
N ASN A 182 -24.79 -19.36 16.62
CA ASN A 182 -25.36 -20.70 16.74
C ASN A 182 -26.72 -20.68 16.01
N ASP A 183 -26.71 -20.64 14.69
CA ASP A 183 -27.87 -20.97 13.88
C ASP A 183 -27.99 -22.50 13.87
N PRO A 184 -28.97 -23.08 14.57
CA PRO A 184 -29.12 -24.54 14.62
C PRO A 184 -29.30 -25.17 13.24
N ASP A 185 -29.64 -24.37 12.23
CA ASP A 185 -29.84 -24.79 10.86
C ASP A 185 -28.50 -24.83 10.10
N PHE A 186 -27.58 -23.89 10.37
CA PHE A 186 -26.19 -23.95 9.84
C PHE A 186 -25.39 -25.10 10.43
N ASP A 187 -25.60 -25.42 11.71
CA ASP A 187 -24.97 -26.56 12.37
C ASP A 187 -25.36 -27.89 11.75
N LYS A 188 -26.59 -28.04 11.25
CA LYS A 188 -27.04 -29.28 10.55
C LYS A 188 -26.32 -29.46 9.23
N VAL A 189 -26.14 -28.40 8.45
CA VAL A 189 -25.41 -28.46 7.17
C VAL A 189 -23.93 -28.77 7.41
N LYS A 190 -23.33 -28.10 8.40
CA LYS A 190 -21.92 -28.34 8.78
C LYS A 190 -21.69 -29.75 9.23
N LYS A 191 -22.55 -30.30 10.09
CA LYS A 191 -22.46 -31.67 10.58
C LYS A 191 -22.57 -32.71 9.45
N ALA A 192 -23.47 -32.48 8.50
CA ALA A 192 -23.62 -33.36 7.32
C ALA A 192 -22.38 -33.32 6.40
N LEU A 193 -21.68 -32.16 6.33
CA LEU A 193 -20.42 -32.03 5.58
C LEU A 193 -19.23 -32.64 6.33
N ASP A 194 -19.14 -32.47 7.64
CA ASP A 194 -18.06 -33.01 8.49
C ASP A 194 -18.07 -34.58 8.54
N GLU A 195 -19.22 -35.21 8.27
CA GLU A 195 -19.38 -36.67 8.19
C GLU A 195 -18.85 -37.27 6.86
N ILE A 196 -18.41 -36.43 5.90
CA ILE A 196 -17.91 -36.86 4.60
C ILE A 196 -16.40 -37.09 4.65
N ASP A 197 -15.95 -38.32 4.65
CA ASP A 197 -14.53 -38.66 4.47
C ASP A 197 -14.16 -38.68 2.98
N ILE A 198 -13.61 -37.60 2.49
CA ILE A 198 -13.25 -37.40 1.08
C ILE A 198 -12.24 -38.43 0.59
N ASN A 199 -11.43 -39.00 1.47
CA ASN A 199 -10.39 -39.99 1.09
C ASN A 199 -10.91 -41.41 0.94
N ASN A 200 -12.09 -41.74 1.51
CA ASN A 200 -12.66 -43.09 1.54
C ASN A 200 -14.06 -43.19 0.88
N ILE A 201 -14.58 -42.12 0.29
CA ILE A 201 -15.90 -42.10 -0.33
C ILE A 201 -15.81 -42.43 -1.83
N ASN A 202 -16.67 -43.31 -2.31
CA ASN A 202 -16.78 -43.56 -3.74
C ASN A 202 -17.70 -42.51 -4.44
N PRO A 203 -17.63 -42.35 -5.79
CA PRO A 203 -18.39 -41.35 -6.50
C PRO A 203 -19.91 -41.42 -6.33
N VAL A 204 -20.48 -42.61 -6.19
CA VAL A 204 -21.91 -42.81 -5.99
C VAL A 204 -22.32 -42.34 -4.59
N GLN A 205 -21.55 -42.73 -3.59
CA GLN A 205 -21.77 -42.28 -2.20
C GLN A 205 -21.61 -40.76 -2.06
N ALA A 206 -20.65 -40.16 -2.78
CA ALA A 206 -20.46 -38.70 -2.79
C ALA A 206 -21.69 -37.97 -3.34
N LEU A 207 -22.29 -38.46 -4.43
CA LEU A 207 -23.53 -37.91 -4.99
C LEU A 207 -24.72 -38.05 -4.03
N VAL A 208 -24.86 -39.18 -3.33
CA VAL A 208 -25.90 -39.37 -2.33
C VAL A 208 -25.74 -38.37 -1.18
N LYS A 209 -24.53 -38.25 -0.65
CA LYS A 209 -24.24 -37.29 0.43
C LYS A 209 -24.44 -35.81 0.01
N LEU A 210 -24.06 -35.46 -1.22
CA LEU A 210 -24.31 -34.13 -1.76
C LEU A 210 -25.82 -33.85 -1.86
N ASN A 211 -26.62 -34.83 -2.27
CA ASN A 211 -28.05 -34.68 -2.35
C ASN A 211 -28.71 -34.51 -0.96
N GLU A 212 -28.24 -35.23 0.06
CA GLU A 212 -28.67 -35.08 1.45
C GLU A 212 -28.42 -33.63 1.93
N VAL A 213 -27.25 -33.06 1.64
CA VAL A 213 -26.90 -31.66 2.00
C VAL A 213 -27.81 -30.67 1.26
N ILE A 214 -28.09 -30.91 -0.03
CA ILE A 214 -28.98 -30.05 -0.82
C ILE A 214 -30.42 -30.10 -0.27
N GLU A 215 -30.93 -31.25 0.13
CA GLU A 215 -32.26 -31.40 0.75
C GLU A 215 -32.35 -30.65 2.09
N ILE A 216 -31.30 -30.71 2.92
CA ILE A 216 -31.23 -29.91 4.16
C ILE A 216 -31.34 -28.42 3.83
N ILE A 217 -30.57 -27.92 2.87
CA ILE A 217 -30.57 -26.50 2.46
C ILE A 217 -31.94 -26.09 1.90
N ASN A 218 -32.58 -26.94 1.09
CA ASN A 218 -33.90 -26.63 0.52
C ASN A 218 -35.02 -26.60 1.59
N THR A 219 -34.92 -27.44 2.60
CA THR A 219 -35.87 -27.45 3.74
C THR A 219 -35.72 -26.19 4.60
N LEU A 220 -34.52 -25.59 4.63
CA LEU A 220 -34.24 -24.36 5.34
C LEU A 220 -34.70 -23.10 4.57
N LYS A 221 -34.68 -23.15 3.22
CA LYS A 221 -35.18 -22.05 2.37
C LYS A 221 -36.69 -21.97 2.27
N GLY A 222 -37.40 -23.00 2.70
CA GLY A 222 -38.87 -23.07 2.66
C GLY A 222 -39.57 -22.62 3.95
N LYS A 223 -38.80 -22.12 4.91
CA LYS A 223 -39.30 -21.47 6.13
C LYS A 223 -39.03 -19.97 6.07
#